data_5a7967306f1fce3238f37eae894603aa
#
_entry.id   5a7967306f1fce3238f37eae894603aa
#
_cell.length_a   1.000
_cell.length_b   1.000
_cell.length_c   1.000
_cell.angle_alpha   90.00
_cell.angle_beta   90.00
_cell.angle_gamma   90.00
#
_symmetry.space_group_name_H-M   'P 1'
#
loop_
_entity.id
_entity.type
_entity.pdbx_description
1 polymer ?
#
loop_
_entity_poly.entity_id
_entity_poly.type
_entity_poly.pdbx_seq_one_letter_code
_entity_poly.pdbx_strand_id
1 'polypeptide(L)'
;MRKTFLMVAAAAAMLATGFTACKPNSTPKEVDIYVAGYDYSGANGVAKVWKNGKELYDLTDGSKDAGAYSVYVVGGDVYTSGYEHNGTNKVAKVWKNDNELYELTDGSKEAEVRSIFVADDKIYTAGNDGNVAKYWKNKTATDLTDGSKYAYARSVFVAGSNVYTAGDDGNVVKVWKKGSELFALTDGSNSAAAYSVFVVGEDVYTAGFESDGTNTVAKVWKNKKAVFKTDGSNYAQAVSVYVVGEDVYVTGIETKDANWVVKVWKNKEELYTLADNGIPSSIVVHNGDVYVAGLELENKNFVAKVWKNGKEFYTLADKGAAFSIFITERK
;
A
#
# COMPACT_ATOMS: atom_id res chain seq x y z
N MET A 1 41.00 -5.55 10.71
CA MET A 1 39.97 -4.53 11.04
C MET A 1 38.67 -4.97 10.36
N ARG A 2 37.78 -5.60 11.11
CA ARG A 2 36.45 -6.06 10.60
C ARG A 2 35.49 -4.89 10.70
N LYS A 3 35.02 -4.37 9.58
CA LYS A 3 33.91 -3.40 9.53
C LYS A 3 32.60 -4.18 9.65
N THR A 4 31.94 -4.01 10.78
CA THR A 4 30.59 -4.52 11.03
C THR A 4 29.61 -3.63 10.27
N PHE A 5 28.98 -4.14 9.21
CA PHE A 5 27.86 -3.48 8.55
C PHE A 5 26.60 -3.73 9.40
N LEU A 6 26.06 -2.67 9.96
CA LEU A 6 24.75 -2.67 10.58
C LEU A 6 23.71 -2.62 9.44
N MET A 7 23.07 -3.75 9.14
CA MET A 7 21.87 -3.79 8.31
C MET A 7 20.71 -3.24 9.12
N VAL A 8 20.17 -2.10 8.73
CA VAL A 8 18.85 -1.65 9.15
C VAL A 8 17.85 -2.20 8.14
N ALA A 9 17.42 -3.45 8.36
CA ALA A 9 16.23 -3.95 7.70
C ALA A 9 15.03 -3.37 8.44
N ALA A 10 14.22 -2.58 7.77
CA ALA A 10 12.90 -2.19 8.24
C ALA A 10 11.91 -3.37 8.06
N ALA A 11 12.25 -4.49 8.68
CA ALA A 11 11.38 -5.60 8.96
C ALA A 11 11.90 -6.18 10.27
N ALA A 12 11.25 -5.84 11.39
CA ALA A 12 11.61 -6.30 12.71
C ALA A 12 11.39 -7.82 12.81
N ALA A 13 12.43 -8.60 12.54
CA ALA A 13 12.52 -9.97 13.01
C ALA A 13 13.12 -9.93 14.41
N MET A 14 12.31 -9.85 15.47
CA MET A 14 12.75 -10.09 16.83
C MET A 14 12.53 -11.55 17.17
N LEU A 15 13.63 -12.26 17.40
CA LEU A 15 13.63 -13.58 18.04
C LEU A 15 13.09 -13.44 19.47
N ALA A 16 12.04 -14.20 19.78
CA ALA A 16 11.56 -14.38 21.14
C ALA A 16 12.52 -15.29 21.91
N THR A 17 13.36 -14.71 22.77
CA THR A 17 13.92 -15.41 23.93
C THR A 17 13.24 -14.87 25.17
N GLY A 18 12.48 -15.72 25.84
CA GLY A 18 11.84 -15.38 27.10
C GLY A 18 12.86 -15.08 28.19
N PHE A 19 12.83 -13.83 28.68
CA PHE A 19 13.30 -13.44 29.99
C PHE A 19 12.38 -12.36 30.54
N THR A 20 11.73 -12.67 31.68
CA THR A 20 11.15 -11.67 32.56
C THR A 20 12.27 -10.79 33.09
N ALA A 21 12.43 -9.61 32.52
CA ALA A 21 13.28 -8.57 33.08
C ALA A 21 12.59 -7.22 32.95
N CYS A 22 12.70 -6.43 34.02
CA CYS A 22 12.21 -5.08 34.18
C CYS A 22 12.28 -4.25 32.90
N LYS A 23 11.13 -3.66 32.48
CA LYS A 23 11.07 -2.68 31.38
C LYS A 23 12.00 -1.53 31.73
N PRO A 24 13.05 -1.22 30.97
CA PRO A 24 13.65 0.09 31.03
C PRO A 24 12.58 1.10 30.57
N ASN A 25 12.40 2.18 31.31
CA ASN A 25 11.65 3.37 30.91
C ASN A 25 12.37 4.02 29.70
N SER A 26 12.26 3.46 28.52
CA SER A 26 12.61 4.15 27.28
C SER A 26 11.42 5.02 26.93
N THR A 27 11.57 6.33 26.99
CA THR A 27 10.65 7.27 26.34
C THR A 27 10.36 6.75 24.94
N PRO A 28 9.06 6.69 24.51
CA PRO A 28 8.73 6.29 23.16
C PRO A 28 9.55 7.15 22.18
N LYS A 29 10.30 6.51 21.30
CA LYS A 29 11.02 7.26 20.26
C LYS A 29 10.00 8.00 19.40
N GLU A 30 10.24 9.29 19.20
CA GLU A 30 9.44 10.07 18.27
C GLU A 30 9.53 9.48 16.88
N VAL A 31 8.45 9.56 16.13
CA VAL A 31 8.36 9.03 14.76
C VAL A 31 8.10 10.15 13.77
N ASP A 32 8.59 9.97 12.56
CA ASP A 32 8.16 10.74 11.41
C ASP A 32 7.21 9.91 10.55
N ILE A 33 6.07 10.49 10.24
CA ILE A 33 4.99 9.86 9.47
C ILE A 33 4.95 10.52 8.09
N TYR A 34 5.19 9.74 7.05
CA TYR A 34 5.14 10.18 5.67
C TYR A 34 3.89 9.62 5.00
N VAL A 35 3.21 10.44 4.22
CA VAL A 35 2.00 10.05 3.49
C VAL A 35 2.14 10.51 2.05
N ALA A 36 1.84 9.63 1.09
CA ALA A 36 1.72 9.96 -0.32
C ALA A 36 0.25 9.99 -0.74
N GLY A 37 -0.09 10.90 -1.65
CA GLY A 37 -1.44 11.06 -2.15
C GLY A 37 -1.55 12.15 -3.21
N TYR A 38 -2.71 12.76 -3.29
CA TYR A 38 -2.93 13.95 -4.12
C TYR A 38 -3.83 14.96 -3.42
N ASP A 39 -3.69 16.20 -3.83
CA ASP A 39 -4.58 17.32 -3.51
C ASP A 39 -5.27 17.81 -4.80
N TYR A 40 -6.59 17.92 -4.76
CA TYR A 40 -7.45 18.33 -5.87
C TYR A 40 -8.06 19.70 -5.61
N SER A 41 -7.35 20.61 -4.95
CA SER A 41 -7.80 21.98 -4.67
C SER A 41 -7.83 22.86 -5.94
N GLY A 42 -7.05 22.49 -6.96
CA GLY A 42 -6.99 23.13 -8.27
C GLY A 42 -7.88 22.47 -9.33
N ALA A 43 -7.52 22.67 -10.61
CA ALA A 43 -8.20 22.06 -11.76
C ALA A 43 -7.80 20.60 -11.97
N ASN A 44 -6.58 20.23 -11.57
CA ASN A 44 -6.02 18.90 -11.67
C ASN A 44 -5.53 18.43 -10.30
N GLY A 45 -5.39 17.13 -10.13
CA GLY A 45 -4.73 16.54 -8.97
C GLY A 45 -3.23 16.85 -8.97
N VAL A 46 -2.71 17.32 -7.84
CA VAL A 46 -1.28 17.53 -7.61
C VAL A 46 -0.76 16.35 -6.78
N ALA A 47 0.20 15.60 -7.30
CA ALA A 47 0.84 14.54 -6.56
C ALA A 47 1.66 15.13 -5.40
N LYS A 48 1.41 14.65 -4.17
CA LYS A 48 1.97 15.23 -2.94
C LYS A 48 2.56 14.19 -2.00
N VAL A 49 3.49 14.68 -1.17
CA VAL A 49 3.94 14.00 0.04
C VAL A 49 3.73 14.93 1.23
N TRP A 50 3.12 14.39 2.28
CA TRP A 50 3.02 15.05 3.59
C TRP A 50 3.94 14.37 4.59
N LYS A 51 4.45 15.18 5.53
CA LYS A 51 5.22 14.71 6.69
C LYS A 51 4.60 15.25 7.97
N ASN A 52 4.23 14.37 8.90
CA ASN A 52 3.65 14.75 10.20
C ASN A 52 2.44 15.69 10.07
N GLY A 53 1.56 15.41 9.11
CA GLY A 53 0.35 16.19 8.85
C GLY A 53 0.56 17.50 8.09
N LYS A 54 1.79 17.81 7.66
CA LYS A 54 2.12 19.01 6.89
C LYS A 54 2.66 18.62 5.52
N GLU A 55 2.37 19.43 4.53
CA GLU A 55 2.95 19.30 3.20
C GLU A 55 4.48 19.33 3.27
N LEU A 56 5.11 18.37 2.59
CA LEU A 56 6.55 18.25 2.48
C LEU A 56 7.01 18.54 1.05
N TYR A 57 6.35 17.93 0.05
CA TYR A 57 6.66 18.08 -1.36
C TYR A 57 5.39 18.17 -2.22
N ASP A 58 5.37 19.10 -3.18
CA ASP A 58 4.59 19.03 -4.40
C ASP A 58 5.45 18.33 -5.46
N LEU A 59 5.05 17.12 -5.86
CA LEU A 59 5.80 16.32 -6.83
C LEU A 59 5.53 16.73 -8.27
N THR A 60 4.41 17.44 -8.50
CA THR A 60 3.97 17.96 -9.80
C THR A 60 3.41 19.36 -9.63
N ASP A 61 3.40 20.14 -10.71
CA ASP A 61 3.01 21.55 -10.70
C ASP A 61 1.50 21.82 -10.86
N GLY A 62 0.68 20.75 -10.99
CA GLY A 62 -0.77 20.86 -11.20
C GLY A 62 -1.19 21.29 -12.61
N SER A 63 -0.27 21.43 -13.55
CA SER A 63 -0.59 21.68 -14.95
C SER A 63 -1.30 20.50 -15.60
N LYS A 64 -1.09 19.30 -15.08
CA LYS A 64 -1.70 18.04 -15.50
C LYS A 64 -2.14 17.24 -14.29
N ASP A 65 -3.09 16.31 -14.50
CA ASP A 65 -3.56 15.43 -13.44
C ASP A 65 -2.47 14.45 -13.02
N ALA A 66 -2.23 14.33 -11.72
CA ALA A 66 -1.21 13.48 -11.15
C ALA A 66 -1.62 12.90 -9.79
N GLY A 67 -0.99 11.79 -9.40
CA GLY A 67 -1.20 11.18 -8.09
C GLY A 67 0.01 10.37 -7.63
N ALA A 68 0.34 10.50 -6.35
CA ALA A 68 1.37 9.73 -5.68
C ALA A 68 0.72 8.57 -4.92
N TYR A 69 0.97 7.33 -5.36
CA TYR A 69 0.29 6.15 -4.82
C TYR A 69 1.05 5.46 -3.69
N SER A 70 2.36 5.59 -3.63
CA SER A 70 3.14 4.89 -2.60
C SER A 70 4.38 5.69 -2.21
N VAL A 71 4.71 5.66 -0.93
CA VAL A 71 5.90 6.30 -0.35
C VAL A 71 6.75 5.28 0.41
N TYR A 72 8.06 5.38 0.28
CA TYR A 72 9.07 4.63 1.02
C TYR A 72 10.22 5.53 1.43
N VAL A 73 10.69 5.42 2.68
CA VAL A 73 11.75 6.30 3.20
C VAL A 73 12.92 5.46 3.68
N VAL A 74 14.10 5.77 3.19
CA VAL A 74 15.35 5.13 3.61
C VAL A 74 16.51 6.11 3.60
N GLY A 75 17.30 6.11 4.68
CA GLY A 75 18.47 6.98 4.80
C GLY A 75 18.19 8.48 4.84
N GLY A 76 16.91 8.87 5.03
CA GLY A 76 16.46 10.26 4.96
C GLY A 76 15.92 10.67 3.58
N ASP A 77 16.13 9.86 2.55
CA ASP A 77 15.55 10.07 1.22
C ASP A 77 14.12 9.52 1.17
N VAL A 78 13.22 10.29 0.57
CA VAL A 78 11.81 9.94 0.34
C VAL A 78 11.65 9.50 -1.11
N TYR A 79 11.23 8.27 -1.33
CA TYR A 79 10.92 7.72 -2.65
C TYR A 79 9.42 7.59 -2.80
N THR A 80 8.90 8.05 -3.93
CA THR A 80 7.46 8.07 -4.21
C THR A 80 7.19 7.49 -5.59
N SER A 81 6.11 6.76 -5.74
CA SER A 81 5.65 6.24 -7.04
C SER A 81 4.21 6.62 -7.32
N GLY A 82 3.86 6.74 -8.59
CA GLY A 82 2.53 7.13 -9.03
C GLY A 82 2.44 7.37 -10.53
N TYR A 83 1.73 8.39 -10.91
CA TYR A 83 1.57 8.81 -12.31
C TYR A 83 1.50 10.32 -12.44
N GLU A 84 1.77 10.79 -13.65
CA GLU A 84 1.38 12.11 -14.16
C GLU A 84 0.84 11.95 -15.57
N HIS A 85 -0.23 12.68 -15.89
CA HIS A 85 -0.88 12.61 -17.19
C HIS A 85 -0.07 13.36 -18.25
N ASN A 86 0.15 12.79 -19.45
CA ASN A 86 0.85 13.51 -20.54
C ASN A 86 -0.09 14.32 -21.44
N GLY A 87 -1.39 14.36 -21.10
CA GLY A 87 -2.46 14.96 -21.88
C GLY A 87 -3.34 13.90 -22.60
N THR A 88 -2.83 12.67 -22.77
CA THR A 88 -3.58 11.55 -23.37
C THR A 88 -3.68 10.37 -22.40
N ASN A 89 -2.57 9.96 -21.82
CA ASN A 89 -2.46 8.79 -20.93
C ASN A 89 -1.73 9.16 -19.65
N LYS A 90 -1.93 8.36 -18.61
CA LYS A 90 -1.09 8.36 -17.43
C LYS A 90 0.29 7.79 -17.78
N VAL A 91 1.34 8.43 -17.31
CA VAL A 91 2.73 7.98 -17.40
C VAL A 91 3.20 7.54 -16.02
N ALA A 92 3.66 6.31 -15.91
CA ALA A 92 4.17 5.77 -14.64
C ALA A 92 5.48 6.46 -14.24
N LYS A 93 5.52 7.05 -13.04
CA LYS A 93 6.64 7.85 -12.55
C LYS A 93 7.13 7.43 -11.17
N VAL A 94 8.41 7.71 -10.94
CA VAL A 94 9.06 7.63 -9.62
C VAL A 94 9.74 8.95 -9.33
N TRP A 95 9.53 9.45 -8.13
CA TRP A 95 10.20 10.64 -7.59
C TRP A 95 11.14 10.27 -6.45
N LYS A 96 12.18 11.06 -6.27
CA LYS A 96 13.06 11.04 -5.10
C LYS A 96 13.09 12.43 -4.50
N ASN A 97 12.65 12.54 -3.26
CA ASN A 97 12.36 13.81 -2.60
C ASN A 97 11.36 14.62 -3.43
N ASP A 98 11.67 15.83 -3.85
CA ASP A 98 10.87 16.71 -4.70
C ASP A 98 11.16 16.59 -6.19
N ASN A 99 12.07 15.69 -6.60
CA ASN A 99 12.52 15.60 -7.99
C ASN A 99 12.04 14.31 -8.67
N GLU A 100 11.60 14.44 -9.93
CA GLU A 100 11.36 13.27 -10.78
C GLU A 100 12.67 12.52 -10.97
N LEU A 101 12.64 11.21 -10.67
CA LEU A 101 13.79 10.33 -10.83
C LEU A 101 13.69 9.49 -12.10
N TYR A 102 12.49 8.98 -12.39
CA TYR A 102 12.22 8.14 -13.55
C TYR A 102 10.84 8.37 -14.13
N GLU A 103 10.76 8.40 -15.47
CA GLU A 103 9.63 7.88 -16.22
C GLU A 103 9.87 6.40 -16.48
N LEU A 104 8.92 5.55 -16.13
CA LEU A 104 9.00 4.09 -16.28
C LEU A 104 8.35 3.59 -17.56
N THR A 105 7.48 4.39 -18.17
CA THR A 105 6.76 4.10 -19.42
C THR A 105 6.84 5.29 -20.37
N ASP A 106 6.66 5.03 -21.65
CA ASP A 106 6.77 6.06 -22.71
C ASP A 106 5.50 6.91 -22.91
N GLY A 107 4.44 6.63 -22.13
CA GLY A 107 3.16 7.34 -22.20
C GLY A 107 2.31 7.01 -23.43
N SER A 108 2.66 6.01 -24.21
CA SER A 108 1.87 5.52 -25.36
C SER A 108 0.60 4.79 -24.94
N LYS A 109 0.55 4.31 -23.69
CA LYS A 109 -0.57 3.61 -23.06
C LYS A 109 -0.85 4.15 -21.66
N GLU A 110 -2.04 3.87 -21.13
CA GLU A 110 -2.35 4.10 -19.73
C GLU A 110 -1.42 3.28 -18.83
N ALA A 111 -0.65 3.94 -17.98
CA ALA A 111 0.30 3.30 -17.09
C ALA A 111 0.37 3.99 -15.74
N GLU A 112 0.48 3.21 -14.68
CA GLU A 112 0.63 3.73 -13.32
C GLU A 112 1.44 2.78 -12.45
N VAL A 113 2.12 3.33 -11.45
CA VAL A 113 2.87 2.58 -10.45
C VAL A 113 2.22 2.76 -9.10
N ARG A 114 1.70 1.65 -8.55
CA ARG A 114 0.87 1.65 -7.34
C ARG A 114 1.64 1.37 -6.05
N SER A 115 2.83 0.82 -6.15
CA SER A 115 3.61 0.43 -4.98
C SER A 115 5.11 0.59 -5.22
N ILE A 116 5.83 1.05 -4.19
CA ILE A 116 7.28 1.21 -4.20
C ILE A 116 7.89 0.55 -2.96
N PHE A 117 9.03 -0.09 -3.14
CA PHE A 117 9.88 -0.63 -2.08
C PHE A 117 11.35 -0.37 -2.41
N VAL A 118 12.13 0.06 -1.43
CA VAL A 118 13.57 0.31 -1.62
C VAL A 118 14.38 -0.64 -0.74
N ALA A 119 15.27 -1.41 -1.36
CA ALA A 119 16.17 -2.33 -0.67
C ALA A 119 17.50 -2.43 -1.41
N ASP A 120 18.60 -2.49 -0.67
CA ASP A 120 19.98 -2.63 -1.20
C ASP A 120 20.25 -1.64 -2.35
N ASP A 121 19.92 -0.36 -2.15
CA ASP A 121 20.06 0.74 -3.12
C ASP A 121 19.34 0.48 -4.45
N LYS A 122 18.34 -0.40 -4.46
CA LYS A 122 17.48 -0.66 -5.61
C LYS A 122 16.04 -0.26 -5.30
N ILE A 123 15.41 0.34 -6.29
CA ILE A 123 14.00 0.73 -6.26
C ILE A 123 13.21 -0.36 -6.98
N TYR A 124 12.24 -0.92 -6.29
CA TYR A 124 11.29 -1.90 -6.83
C TYR A 124 9.92 -1.26 -6.87
N THR A 125 9.26 -1.34 -8.00
CA THR A 125 7.91 -0.79 -8.18
C THR A 125 7.01 -1.81 -8.84
N ALA A 126 5.70 -1.74 -8.54
CA ALA A 126 4.69 -2.57 -9.17
C ALA A 126 3.56 -1.70 -9.73
N GLY A 127 3.05 -2.06 -10.90
CA GLY A 127 2.02 -1.33 -11.60
C GLY A 127 1.58 -2.03 -12.88
N ASN A 128 1.11 -1.25 -13.84
CA ASN A 128 0.73 -1.73 -15.15
C ASN A 128 1.18 -0.77 -16.26
N ASP A 129 1.27 -1.31 -17.47
CA ASP A 129 1.48 -0.59 -18.72
C ASP A 129 0.47 -1.15 -19.75
N GLY A 130 -0.60 -0.40 -20.00
CA GLY A 130 -1.79 -0.92 -20.65
C GLY A 130 -2.38 -2.09 -19.86
N ASN A 131 -2.60 -3.21 -20.52
CA ASN A 131 -3.17 -4.42 -19.93
C ASN A 131 -2.13 -5.32 -19.22
N VAL A 132 -0.83 -4.99 -19.31
CA VAL A 132 0.24 -5.83 -18.77
C VAL A 132 0.57 -5.44 -17.35
N ALA A 133 0.39 -6.34 -16.40
CA ALA A 133 0.93 -6.19 -15.07
C ALA A 133 2.45 -6.30 -15.10
N LYS A 134 3.13 -5.38 -14.47
CA LYS A 134 4.60 -5.30 -14.47
C LYS A 134 5.15 -5.02 -13.07
N TYR A 135 6.37 -5.47 -12.83
CA TYR A 135 7.22 -4.83 -11.83
C TYR A 135 8.49 -4.29 -12.49
N TRP A 136 9.05 -3.25 -11.89
CA TRP A 136 10.33 -2.68 -12.33
C TRP A 136 11.35 -2.80 -11.20
N LYS A 137 12.59 -3.07 -11.57
CA LYS A 137 13.77 -2.89 -10.72
C LYS A 137 14.56 -1.71 -11.28
N ASN A 138 14.55 -0.59 -10.57
CA ASN A 138 14.95 0.71 -11.12
C ASN A 138 14.11 1.01 -12.39
N LYS A 139 14.76 1.11 -13.57
CA LYS A 139 14.09 1.29 -14.87
C LYS A 139 13.80 -0.01 -15.64
N THR A 140 14.31 -1.13 -15.15
CA THR A 140 14.18 -2.39 -15.89
C THR A 140 12.84 -3.06 -15.58
N ALA A 141 11.97 -3.13 -16.57
CA ALA A 141 10.66 -3.79 -16.49
C ALA A 141 10.77 -5.31 -16.59
N THR A 142 9.88 -5.99 -15.86
CA THR A 142 9.59 -7.42 -16.00
C THR A 142 8.08 -7.57 -16.13
N ASP A 143 7.64 -8.18 -17.24
CA ASP A 143 6.23 -8.48 -17.46
C ASP A 143 5.81 -9.65 -16.58
N LEU A 144 4.69 -9.49 -15.88
CA LEU A 144 4.07 -10.51 -15.02
C LEU A 144 2.94 -11.25 -15.72
N THR A 145 2.37 -10.63 -16.75
CA THR A 145 1.28 -11.17 -17.57
C THR A 145 1.54 -10.90 -19.06
N ASP A 146 0.84 -11.61 -19.93
CA ASP A 146 1.00 -11.51 -21.39
C ASP A 146 0.16 -10.39 -22.03
N GLY A 147 -0.68 -9.68 -21.26
CA GLY A 147 -1.54 -8.61 -21.74
C GLY A 147 -2.81 -9.06 -22.48
N SER A 148 -3.08 -10.37 -22.51
CA SER A 148 -4.32 -10.92 -23.10
C SER A 148 -5.58 -10.54 -22.32
N LYS A 149 -5.42 -10.19 -21.04
CA LYS A 149 -6.45 -9.70 -20.14
C LYS A 149 -6.01 -8.39 -19.49
N TYR A 150 -6.96 -7.63 -18.95
CA TYR A 150 -6.61 -6.55 -18.03
C TYR A 150 -5.95 -7.13 -16.79
N ALA A 151 -4.75 -6.68 -16.49
CA ALA A 151 -3.97 -7.16 -15.37
C ALA A 151 -3.30 -6.01 -14.61
N TYR A 152 -3.22 -6.15 -13.29
CA TYR A 152 -2.62 -5.15 -12.42
C TYR A 152 -1.67 -5.80 -11.42
N ALA A 153 -0.50 -5.20 -11.24
CA ALA A 153 0.38 -5.46 -10.11
C ALA A 153 0.21 -4.29 -9.13
N ARG A 154 -0.45 -4.51 -7.99
CA ARG A 154 -0.83 -3.42 -7.08
C ARG A 154 0.09 -3.26 -5.90
N SER A 155 0.86 -4.26 -5.54
CA SER A 155 1.73 -4.20 -4.36
C SER A 155 3.03 -4.96 -4.62
N VAL A 156 4.15 -4.39 -4.15
CA VAL A 156 5.46 -5.03 -4.17
C VAL A 156 6.05 -5.07 -2.77
N PHE A 157 6.67 -6.19 -2.41
CA PHE A 157 7.41 -6.37 -1.16
C PHE A 157 8.74 -7.08 -1.43
N VAL A 158 9.81 -6.64 -0.78
CA VAL A 158 11.12 -7.26 -0.91
C VAL A 158 11.53 -7.90 0.41
N ALA A 159 11.79 -9.20 0.39
CA ALA A 159 12.28 -9.96 1.53
C ALA A 159 13.60 -10.64 1.16
N GLY A 160 14.70 -10.14 1.70
CA GLY A 160 16.06 -10.54 1.30
C GLY A 160 16.27 -10.32 -0.20
N SER A 161 16.66 -11.37 -0.93
CA SER A 161 16.83 -11.28 -2.40
C SER A 161 15.56 -11.56 -3.21
N ASN A 162 14.41 -11.76 -2.55
CA ASN A 162 13.15 -12.09 -3.22
C ASN A 162 12.26 -10.87 -3.35
N VAL A 163 11.76 -10.66 -4.56
CA VAL A 163 10.73 -9.66 -4.89
C VAL A 163 9.41 -10.39 -5.02
N TYR A 164 8.43 -9.99 -4.22
CA TYR A 164 7.05 -10.49 -4.26
C TYR A 164 6.15 -9.39 -4.80
N THR A 165 5.25 -9.77 -5.68
CA THR A 165 4.27 -8.84 -6.26
C THR A 165 2.89 -9.48 -6.16
N ALA A 166 1.88 -8.73 -5.76
CA ALA A 166 0.49 -9.19 -5.76
C ALA A 166 -0.39 -8.31 -6.63
N GLY A 167 -1.39 -8.94 -7.22
CA GLY A 167 -2.35 -8.29 -8.11
C GLY A 167 -3.32 -9.28 -8.71
N ASP A 168 -3.80 -8.99 -9.91
CA ASP A 168 -4.74 -9.83 -10.62
C ASP A 168 -4.43 -9.88 -12.12
N ASP A 169 -4.85 -10.98 -12.75
CA ASP A 169 -4.84 -11.25 -14.17
C ASP A 169 -6.27 -11.62 -14.60
N GLY A 170 -7.03 -10.64 -15.09
CA GLY A 170 -8.47 -10.73 -15.17
C GLY A 170 -9.08 -10.89 -13.76
N ASN A 171 -9.84 -11.97 -13.55
CA ASN A 171 -10.45 -12.28 -12.24
C ASN A 171 -9.59 -13.20 -11.36
N VAL A 172 -8.37 -13.55 -11.80
CA VAL A 172 -7.49 -14.44 -11.05
C VAL A 172 -6.56 -13.62 -10.18
N VAL A 173 -6.72 -13.70 -8.87
CA VAL A 173 -5.77 -13.14 -7.91
C VAL A 173 -4.48 -13.93 -7.96
N LYS A 174 -3.37 -13.24 -8.17
CA LYS A 174 -2.05 -13.85 -8.31
C LYS A 174 -1.01 -13.20 -7.39
N VAL A 175 -0.07 -14.03 -6.99
CA VAL A 175 1.20 -13.59 -6.38
C VAL A 175 2.33 -14.09 -7.25
N TRP A 176 3.23 -13.18 -7.60
CA TRP A 176 4.46 -13.51 -8.34
C TRP A 176 5.67 -13.37 -7.42
N LYS A 177 6.70 -14.18 -7.68
CA LYS A 177 8.01 -14.10 -7.03
C LYS A 177 9.08 -13.99 -8.10
N LYS A 178 9.87 -12.91 -8.08
CA LYS A 178 10.92 -12.65 -9.08
C LYS A 178 10.42 -12.73 -10.53
N GLY A 179 9.18 -12.27 -10.78
CA GLY A 179 8.58 -12.27 -12.12
C GLY A 179 7.85 -13.55 -12.52
N SER A 180 7.97 -14.65 -11.76
CA SER A 180 7.26 -15.91 -12.03
C SER A 180 6.07 -16.07 -11.09
N GLU A 181 4.95 -16.62 -11.59
CA GLU A 181 3.79 -16.94 -10.76
C GLU A 181 4.20 -17.89 -9.63
N LEU A 182 3.92 -17.46 -8.39
CA LEU A 182 4.11 -18.27 -7.18
C LEU A 182 2.80 -18.94 -6.77
N PHE A 183 1.70 -18.17 -6.81
CA PHE A 183 0.36 -18.63 -6.44
C PHE A 183 -0.68 -18.01 -7.37
N ALA A 184 -1.67 -18.83 -7.79
CA ALA A 184 -3.01 -18.40 -8.11
C ALA A 184 -3.86 -18.63 -6.85
N LEU A 185 -4.51 -17.59 -6.33
CA LEU A 185 -5.28 -17.61 -5.08
C LEU A 185 -6.79 -17.78 -5.31
N THR A 186 -7.26 -17.48 -6.52
CA THR A 186 -8.63 -17.69 -7.01
C THR A 186 -8.60 -18.39 -8.36
N ASP A 187 -9.73 -18.99 -8.77
CA ASP A 187 -9.84 -19.74 -10.03
C ASP A 187 -10.31 -18.89 -11.21
N GLY A 188 -10.70 -17.62 -10.95
CA GLY A 188 -11.20 -16.69 -11.96
C GLY A 188 -12.68 -16.84 -12.31
N SER A 189 -13.41 -17.75 -11.66
CA SER A 189 -14.86 -17.94 -11.86
C SER A 189 -15.66 -16.73 -11.39
N ASN A 190 -15.19 -16.04 -10.38
CA ASN A 190 -15.82 -14.86 -9.79
C ASN A 190 -14.89 -13.64 -9.85
N SER A 191 -15.48 -12.45 -9.70
CA SER A 191 -14.70 -11.22 -9.57
C SER A 191 -13.80 -11.26 -8.34
N ALA A 192 -12.53 -10.97 -8.51
CA ALA A 192 -11.54 -10.97 -7.45
C ALA A 192 -10.38 -10.00 -7.76
N ALA A 193 -9.76 -9.43 -6.72
CA ALA A 193 -8.55 -8.64 -6.85
C ALA A 193 -7.69 -8.72 -5.59
N ALA A 194 -6.37 -8.56 -5.73
CA ALA A 194 -5.45 -8.32 -4.63
C ALA A 194 -4.98 -6.86 -4.61
N TYR A 195 -4.88 -6.30 -3.42
CA TYR A 195 -4.46 -4.91 -3.21
C TYR A 195 -3.12 -4.78 -2.49
N SER A 196 -2.78 -5.70 -1.61
CA SER A 196 -1.60 -5.59 -0.74
C SER A 196 -0.92 -6.94 -0.55
N VAL A 197 0.41 -6.93 -0.53
CA VAL A 197 1.25 -8.08 -0.14
C VAL A 197 2.18 -7.70 1.00
N PHE A 198 2.30 -8.60 1.99
CA PHE A 198 3.22 -8.47 3.10
C PHE A 198 3.92 -9.82 3.35
N VAL A 199 5.22 -9.81 3.65
CA VAL A 199 5.97 -11.06 3.82
C VAL A 199 6.68 -11.09 5.16
N VAL A 200 6.49 -12.18 5.90
CA VAL A 200 7.20 -12.46 7.17
C VAL A 200 7.86 -13.83 7.05
N GLY A 201 9.19 -13.86 7.04
CA GLY A 201 9.93 -15.08 6.79
C GLY A 201 9.58 -15.70 5.44
N GLU A 202 8.97 -16.87 5.42
CA GLU A 202 8.50 -17.56 4.22
C GLU A 202 7.00 -17.37 3.96
N ASP A 203 6.28 -16.76 4.90
CA ASP A 203 4.84 -16.56 4.81
C ASP A 203 4.51 -15.30 4.01
N VAL A 204 3.70 -15.46 2.97
CA VAL A 204 3.19 -14.40 2.11
C VAL A 204 1.73 -14.13 2.43
N TYR A 205 1.44 -12.94 2.92
CA TYR A 205 0.10 -12.47 3.21
C TYR A 205 -0.38 -11.58 2.06
N THR A 206 -1.57 -11.85 1.53
CA THR A 206 -2.17 -11.09 0.43
C THR A 206 -3.56 -10.64 0.86
N ALA A 207 -3.82 -9.34 0.84
CA ALA A 207 -5.14 -8.78 1.11
C ALA A 207 -5.85 -8.42 -0.19
N GLY A 208 -7.17 -8.65 -0.23
CA GLY A 208 -8.00 -8.37 -1.39
C GLY A 208 -9.44 -8.79 -1.15
N PHE A 209 -10.10 -9.18 -2.23
CA PHE A 209 -11.45 -9.72 -2.19
C PHE A 209 -11.66 -10.83 -3.22
N GLU A 210 -12.72 -11.58 -3.03
CA GLU A 210 -13.28 -12.50 -4.00
C GLU A 210 -14.82 -12.51 -3.83
N SER A 211 -15.57 -12.41 -4.92
CA SER A 211 -17.01 -12.54 -4.86
C SER A 211 -17.40 -13.99 -4.57
N ASP A 212 -18.44 -14.18 -3.75
CA ASP A 212 -19.06 -15.48 -3.50
C ASP A 212 -20.19 -15.81 -4.50
N GLY A 213 -20.38 -14.94 -5.52
CA GLY A 213 -21.46 -15.01 -6.49
C GLY A 213 -22.65 -14.09 -6.14
N THR A 214 -22.74 -13.63 -4.89
CA THR A 214 -23.78 -12.69 -4.42
C THR A 214 -23.15 -11.38 -3.97
N ASN A 215 -22.14 -11.45 -3.09
CA ASN A 215 -21.44 -10.30 -2.54
C ASN A 215 -19.94 -10.39 -2.77
N THR A 216 -19.27 -9.26 -2.61
CA THR A 216 -17.82 -9.15 -2.53
C THR A 216 -17.40 -9.42 -1.08
N VAL A 217 -16.54 -10.42 -0.89
CA VAL A 217 -16.07 -10.87 0.42
C VAL A 217 -14.61 -10.42 0.61
N ALA A 218 -14.34 -9.63 1.63
CA ALA A 218 -12.98 -9.27 2.01
C ALA A 218 -12.19 -10.51 2.43
N LYS A 219 -10.97 -10.67 1.94
CA LYS A 219 -10.12 -11.83 2.25
C LYS A 219 -8.68 -11.43 2.50
N VAL A 220 -8.02 -12.16 3.41
CA VAL A 220 -6.56 -12.24 3.47
C VAL A 220 -6.15 -13.70 3.34
N TRP A 221 -5.28 -13.94 2.38
CA TRP A 221 -4.65 -15.24 2.19
C TRP A 221 -3.25 -15.23 2.83
N LYS A 222 -2.91 -16.30 3.55
CA LYS A 222 -1.54 -16.64 3.95
C LYS A 222 -1.08 -17.77 3.03
N ASN A 223 -0.12 -17.50 2.16
CA ASN A 223 0.25 -18.39 1.06
C ASN A 223 -1.01 -18.69 0.20
N LYS A 224 -1.50 -19.93 0.19
CA LYS A 224 -2.72 -20.31 -0.56
C LYS A 224 -3.99 -20.38 0.29
N LYS A 225 -3.87 -20.24 1.62
CA LYS A 225 -4.99 -20.44 2.53
C LYS A 225 -5.59 -19.13 3.00
N ALA A 226 -6.90 -18.94 2.86
CA ALA A 226 -7.58 -17.82 3.47
C ALA A 226 -7.51 -17.92 5.00
N VAL A 227 -6.90 -16.90 5.64
CA VAL A 227 -6.76 -16.79 7.09
C VAL A 227 -7.71 -15.77 7.71
N PHE A 228 -8.23 -14.85 6.90
CA PHE A 228 -9.26 -13.90 7.23
C PHE A 228 -10.28 -13.84 6.10
N LYS A 229 -11.55 -13.70 6.43
CA LYS A 229 -12.65 -13.34 5.52
C LYS A 229 -13.81 -12.74 6.30
N THR A 230 -14.53 -11.79 5.69
CA THR A 230 -15.86 -11.37 6.16
C THR A 230 -16.90 -12.45 5.88
N ASP A 231 -18.09 -12.34 6.48
CA ASP A 231 -19.12 -13.37 6.40
C ASP A 231 -19.88 -13.40 5.06
N GLY A 232 -19.72 -12.34 4.22
CA GLY A 232 -20.38 -12.22 2.93
C GLY A 232 -21.80 -11.66 3.00
N SER A 233 -22.29 -11.27 4.18
CA SER A 233 -23.59 -10.62 4.33
C SER A 233 -23.66 -9.24 3.69
N ASN A 234 -22.52 -8.55 3.62
CA ASN A 234 -22.34 -7.23 3.05
C ASN A 234 -21.20 -7.22 2.03
N TYR A 235 -21.22 -6.22 1.14
CA TYR A 235 -20.04 -5.95 0.31
C TYR A 235 -18.85 -5.55 1.18
N ALA A 236 -17.72 -6.22 1.03
CA ALA A 236 -16.51 -5.93 1.80
C ALA A 236 -15.24 -6.15 0.98
N GLN A 237 -14.21 -5.33 1.23
CA GLN A 237 -12.87 -5.46 0.64
C GLN A 237 -11.79 -5.30 1.71
N ALA A 238 -10.77 -6.15 1.71
CA ALA A 238 -9.53 -5.97 2.47
C ALA A 238 -8.52 -5.24 1.59
N VAL A 239 -8.16 -4.01 1.97
CA VAL A 239 -7.35 -3.13 1.12
C VAL A 239 -5.86 -3.22 1.45
N SER A 240 -5.51 -3.30 2.72
CA SER A 240 -4.10 -3.37 3.13
C SER A 240 -3.92 -4.31 4.31
N VAL A 241 -2.81 -5.04 4.33
CA VAL A 241 -2.43 -5.97 5.40
C VAL A 241 -1.06 -5.62 5.96
N TYR A 242 -0.94 -5.69 7.28
CA TYR A 242 0.32 -5.53 8.01
C TYR A 242 0.43 -6.62 9.08
N VAL A 243 1.62 -7.19 9.27
CA VAL A 243 1.82 -8.30 10.21
C VAL A 243 2.91 -7.96 11.21
N VAL A 244 2.60 -8.13 12.50
CA VAL A 244 3.56 -7.97 13.61
C VAL A 244 3.57 -9.24 14.44
N GLY A 245 4.66 -9.99 14.39
CA GLY A 245 4.71 -11.30 15.02
C GLY A 245 3.65 -12.24 14.44
N GLU A 246 2.71 -12.67 15.28
CA GLU A 246 1.57 -13.51 14.87
C GLU A 246 0.30 -12.69 14.57
N ASP A 247 0.29 -11.40 14.90
CA ASP A 247 -0.86 -10.53 14.74
C ASP A 247 -0.99 -10.05 13.30
N VAL A 248 -2.14 -10.28 12.69
CA VAL A 248 -2.50 -9.85 11.33
C VAL A 248 -3.48 -8.68 11.43
N TYR A 249 -3.04 -7.51 11.00
CA TYR A 249 -3.85 -6.30 10.92
C TYR A 249 -4.30 -6.07 9.48
N VAL A 250 -5.56 -5.76 9.31
CA VAL A 250 -6.19 -5.55 8.00
C VAL A 250 -7.01 -4.27 8.05
N THR A 251 -6.86 -3.40 7.07
CA THR A 251 -7.81 -2.31 6.85
C THR A 251 -8.58 -2.53 5.57
N GLY A 252 -9.84 -2.10 5.56
CA GLY A 252 -10.71 -2.27 4.42
C GLY A 252 -12.05 -1.57 4.61
N ILE A 253 -12.98 -1.90 3.74
CA ILE A 253 -14.35 -1.40 3.78
C ILE A 253 -15.33 -2.56 3.97
N GLU A 254 -16.44 -2.24 4.62
CA GLU A 254 -17.65 -3.08 4.65
C GLU A 254 -18.87 -2.16 4.53
N THR A 255 -19.81 -2.49 3.65
CA THR A 255 -21.00 -1.66 3.48
C THR A 255 -21.97 -1.83 4.64
N LYS A 256 -22.51 -0.71 5.12
CA LYS A 256 -23.58 -0.64 6.11
C LYS A 256 -24.53 0.50 5.72
N ASP A 257 -25.82 0.20 5.58
CA ASP A 257 -26.83 1.22 5.24
C ASP A 257 -26.47 2.05 3.98
N ALA A 258 -25.90 1.38 2.95
CA ALA A 258 -25.39 1.95 1.70
C ALA A 258 -24.13 2.82 1.84
N ASN A 259 -23.51 2.94 3.02
CA ASN A 259 -22.25 3.65 3.25
C ASN A 259 -21.06 2.68 3.22
N TRP A 260 -19.91 3.18 2.83
CA TRP A 260 -18.65 2.45 2.87
C TRP A 260 -17.92 2.72 4.19
N VAL A 261 -18.20 1.87 5.16
CA VAL A 261 -17.62 1.98 6.51
C VAL A 261 -16.16 1.52 6.48
N VAL A 262 -15.27 2.41 6.89
CA VAL A 262 -13.84 2.11 7.00
C VAL A 262 -13.56 1.36 8.28
N LYS A 263 -12.97 0.17 8.18
CA LYS A 263 -12.71 -0.70 9.31
C LYS A 263 -11.24 -1.13 9.40
N VAL A 264 -10.84 -1.45 10.62
CA VAL A 264 -9.61 -2.18 10.92
C VAL A 264 -9.98 -3.46 11.66
N TRP A 265 -9.45 -4.57 11.19
CA TRP A 265 -9.54 -5.87 11.87
C TRP A 265 -8.15 -6.31 12.37
N LYS A 266 -8.15 -7.00 13.50
CA LYS A 266 -6.99 -7.70 14.05
C LYS A 266 -7.35 -9.16 14.30
N ASN A 267 -6.63 -10.09 13.67
CA ASN A 267 -6.84 -11.55 13.86
C ASN A 267 -8.30 -12.00 13.70
N LYS A 268 -9.03 -11.43 12.71
CA LYS A 268 -10.43 -11.68 12.35
C LYS A 268 -11.47 -10.88 13.15
N GLU A 269 -11.11 -10.21 14.23
CA GLU A 269 -12.00 -9.39 15.02
C GLU A 269 -11.91 -7.92 14.60
N GLU A 270 -13.03 -7.22 14.57
CA GLU A 270 -13.06 -5.78 14.36
C GLU A 270 -12.35 -5.08 15.53
N LEU A 271 -11.31 -4.29 15.19
CA LEU A 271 -10.56 -3.52 16.16
C LEU A 271 -11.04 -2.08 16.22
N TYR A 272 -11.31 -1.47 15.06
CA TYR A 272 -11.78 -0.10 14.92
C TYR A 272 -12.74 0.07 13.76
N THR A 273 -13.76 0.93 13.93
CA THR A 273 -14.45 1.65 12.88
C THR A 273 -13.84 3.06 12.81
N LEU A 274 -13.36 3.49 11.63
CA LEU A 274 -12.63 4.75 11.45
C LEU A 274 -13.48 5.86 10.86
N ALA A 275 -14.35 5.54 9.90
CA ALA A 275 -15.19 6.47 9.18
C ALA A 275 -16.45 5.75 8.68
N ASP A 276 -17.59 6.47 8.63
CA ASP A 276 -18.87 5.92 8.17
C ASP A 276 -19.02 5.97 6.64
N ASN A 277 -18.21 6.76 5.94
CA ASN A 277 -18.22 6.83 4.47
C ASN A 277 -16.84 7.22 3.95
N GLY A 278 -16.00 6.22 3.69
CA GLY A 278 -14.63 6.44 3.27
C GLY A 278 -13.99 5.21 2.64
N ILE A 279 -12.72 5.37 2.27
CA ILE A 279 -11.90 4.31 1.69
C ILE A 279 -10.52 4.36 2.35
N PRO A 280 -10.09 3.31 3.05
CA PRO A 280 -8.72 3.20 3.53
C PRO A 280 -7.81 2.76 2.37
N SER A 281 -6.55 3.11 2.44
CA SER A 281 -5.59 2.76 1.40
C SER A 281 -4.39 1.99 1.94
N SER A 282 -3.91 2.33 3.14
CA SER A 282 -2.69 1.74 3.69
C SER A 282 -2.75 1.67 5.22
N ILE A 283 -2.26 0.57 5.78
CA ILE A 283 -2.12 0.36 7.23
C ILE A 283 -0.67 0.08 7.59
N VAL A 284 -0.20 0.69 8.68
CA VAL A 284 1.11 0.43 9.30
C VAL A 284 0.91 0.30 10.80
N VAL A 285 1.60 -0.66 11.41
CA VAL A 285 1.66 -0.81 12.86
C VAL A 285 3.08 -0.54 13.34
N HIS A 286 3.24 0.41 14.25
CA HIS A 286 4.53 0.79 14.79
C HIS A 286 4.45 0.96 16.30
N ASN A 287 5.27 0.21 17.06
CA ASN A 287 5.30 0.22 18.53
C ASN A 287 3.92 0.02 19.19
N GLY A 288 3.06 -0.80 18.58
CA GLY A 288 1.70 -1.08 19.05
C GLY A 288 0.64 -0.05 18.61
N ASP A 289 1.03 1.09 18.06
CA ASP A 289 0.12 2.05 17.45
C ASP A 289 -0.25 1.64 16.02
N VAL A 290 -1.54 1.70 15.70
CA VAL A 290 -2.10 1.39 14.38
C VAL A 290 -2.39 2.68 13.64
N TYR A 291 -1.79 2.86 12.48
CA TYR A 291 -2.00 4.01 11.61
C TYR A 291 -2.64 3.58 10.29
N VAL A 292 -3.62 4.34 9.83
CA VAL A 292 -4.30 4.10 8.54
C VAL A 292 -4.33 5.40 7.77
N ALA A 293 -3.92 5.37 6.50
CA ALA A 293 -4.12 6.44 5.53
C ALA A 293 -5.31 6.12 4.63
N GLY A 294 -6.03 7.15 4.20
CA GLY A 294 -7.18 6.97 3.32
C GLY A 294 -7.89 8.29 3.03
N LEU A 295 -9.16 8.18 2.71
CA LEU A 295 -10.05 9.30 2.48
C LEU A 295 -11.40 9.09 3.16
N GLU A 296 -12.07 10.18 3.49
CA GLU A 296 -13.44 10.22 3.99
C GLU A 296 -14.27 11.20 3.18
N LEU A 297 -15.52 10.87 2.90
CA LEU A 297 -16.45 11.75 2.20
C LEU A 297 -17.07 12.72 3.20
N GLU A 298 -16.66 13.98 3.14
CA GLU A 298 -17.20 15.08 3.94
C GLU A 298 -17.72 16.21 3.03
N ASN A 299 -18.92 16.69 3.29
CA ASN A 299 -19.50 17.81 2.53
C ASN A 299 -19.40 17.66 1.00
N LYS A 300 -19.53 16.43 0.49
CA LYS A 300 -19.41 16.05 -0.93
C LYS A 300 -17.98 16.11 -1.49
N ASN A 301 -16.96 16.29 -0.65
CA ASN A 301 -15.56 16.20 -1.03
C ASN A 301 -14.91 14.96 -0.41
N PHE A 302 -13.97 14.37 -1.10
CA PHE A 302 -13.06 13.40 -0.51
C PHE A 302 -11.95 14.14 0.22
N VAL A 303 -11.88 13.94 1.52
CA VAL A 303 -10.89 14.55 2.42
C VAL A 303 -9.79 13.53 2.71
N ALA A 304 -8.54 13.90 2.42
CA ALA A 304 -7.40 13.04 2.70
C ALA A 304 -7.09 13.00 4.20
N LYS A 305 -7.07 11.80 4.79
CA LYS A 305 -6.94 11.61 6.24
C LYS A 305 -5.92 10.56 6.65
N VAL A 306 -5.43 10.73 7.87
CA VAL A 306 -4.74 9.68 8.63
C VAL A 306 -5.48 9.47 9.95
N TRP A 307 -5.75 8.22 10.28
CA TRP A 307 -6.26 7.79 11.58
C TRP A 307 -5.17 7.11 12.38
N LYS A 308 -5.20 7.29 13.70
CA LYS A 308 -4.33 6.61 14.66
C LYS A 308 -5.18 5.98 15.76
N ASN A 309 -5.05 4.68 15.98
CA ASN A 309 -5.75 3.94 17.04
C ASN A 309 -7.26 4.22 17.10
N GLY A 310 -7.91 4.19 15.94
CA GLY A 310 -9.35 4.37 15.83
C GLY A 310 -9.84 5.82 15.82
N LYS A 311 -8.94 6.82 15.84
CA LYS A 311 -9.30 8.25 15.85
C LYS A 311 -8.61 8.99 14.72
N GLU A 312 -9.27 10.00 14.18
CA GLU A 312 -8.63 10.95 13.28
C GLU A 312 -7.39 11.55 13.92
N PHE A 313 -6.30 11.60 13.15
CA PHE A 313 -5.00 12.08 13.60
C PHE A 313 -4.48 13.25 12.77
N TYR A 314 -4.67 13.18 11.44
CA TYR A 314 -4.38 14.28 10.53
C TYR A 314 -5.47 14.39 9.46
N THR A 315 -5.88 15.63 9.14
CA THR A 315 -6.49 16.01 7.88
C THR A 315 -5.38 16.59 7.01
N LEU A 316 -5.17 16.05 5.80
CA LEU A 316 -4.05 16.39 4.93
C LEU A 316 -4.45 17.31 3.78
N ALA A 317 -5.64 17.10 3.21
CA ALA A 317 -6.20 17.90 2.13
C ALA A 317 -7.73 17.84 2.17
N ASP A 318 -8.39 18.98 2.00
CA ASP A 318 -9.87 19.09 2.02
C ASP A 318 -10.52 18.52 0.74
N LYS A 319 -9.73 18.34 -0.33
CA LYS A 319 -10.12 17.68 -1.57
C LYS A 319 -8.94 16.83 -2.05
N GLY A 320 -8.94 15.55 -1.72
CA GLY A 320 -7.80 14.71 -2.05
C GLY A 320 -7.93 13.31 -1.51
N ALA A 321 -6.84 12.55 -1.62
CA ALA A 321 -6.73 11.21 -1.06
C ALA A 321 -5.33 10.95 -0.53
N ALA A 322 -5.24 10.19 0.56
CA ALA A 322 -4.01 9.63 1.09
C ALA A 322 -3.94 8.15 0.72
N PHE A 323 -2.92 7.75 -0.06
CA PHE A 323 -2.84 6.39 -0.60
C PHE A 323 -1.86 5.48 0.13
N SER A 324 -0.80 6.04 0.71
CA SER A 324 0.25 5.25 1.35
C SER A 324 0.77 5.97 2.57
N ILE A 325 1.07 5.21 3.61
CA ILE A 325 1.70 5.71 4.84
C ILE A 325 2.98 4.94 5.13
N PHE A 326 4.03 5.64 5.53
CA PHE A 326 5.31 5.10 5.94
C PHE A 326 5.79 5.78 7.23
N ILE A 327 6.39 5.01 8.14
CA ILE A 327 6.82 5.51 9.45
C ILE A 327 8.31 5.25 9.63
N THR A 328 9.05 6.26 10.09
CA THR A 328 10.45 6.14 10.51
C THR A 328 10.62 6.59 11.95
N GLU A 329 11.54 5.96 12.68
CA GLU A 329 11.96 6.50 13.97
C GLU A 329 12.86 7.72 13.77
N ARG A 330 12.65 8.78 14.57
CA ARG A 330 13.59 9.92 14.62
C ARG A 330 14.89 9.47 15.25
N LYS A 331 15.99 9.88 14.65
CA LYS A 331 17.35 9.62 15.14
C LYS A 331 17.70 10.53 16.31
#